data_69709554f653cde63f3906fbf5a7716a
#
_entry.id   69709554f653cde63f3906fbf5a7716a
#
_cell.length_a   1.000
_cell.length_b   1.000
_cell.length_c   1.000
_cell.angle_alpha   90.00
_cell.angle_beta   90.00
_cell.angle_gamma   90.00
#
_symmetry.space_group_name_H-M   'P 1'
#
loop_
_entity.id
_entity.type
_entity.pdbx_description
1 polymer ?
#
loop_
_entity_poly.entity_id
_entity_poly.type
_entity_poly.pdbx_seq_one_letter_code
_entity_poly.pdbx_strand_id
1 'polypeptide(L)'
;MSNNFNLKNYVELLNKQDLAETDQLQLLSYGALVERQISYNRKEEYFSLIKEYLAKKINPSTFRGKFLKMQKQDDETAQIIKEDFEQLSNFSIDLELEEGPFSLLIYLIYDNSMLAVEFGPEDGISEDEFKVSIENAFSNSKLFK
;
A
#
# COMPACT_ATOMS: atom_id res chain seq x y z
N MET A 1 2.60 18.54 -0.37
CA MET A 1 1.24 18.93 0.04
C MET A 1 0.80 18.11 1.23
N SER A 2 0.31 18.77 2.26
CA SER A 2 -0.13 18.06 3.44
C SER A 2 -1.42 17.29 3.15
N ASN A 3 -1.58 16.16 3.78
CA ASN A 3 -2.82 15.40 3.74
C ASN A 3 -3.77 15.94 4.80
N ASN A 4 -4.98 15.39 4.87
CA ASN A 4 -6.01 15.82 5.81
C ASN A 4 -5.97 15.04 7.13
N PHE A 5 -4.86 14.40 7.42
CA PHE A 5 -4.74 13.63 8.66
C PHE A 5 -4.69 14.57 9.87
N ASN A 6 -5.51 14.28 10.87
CA ASN A 6 -5.55 14.99 12.14
C ASN A 6 -5.55 13.96 13.26
N LEU A 7 -4.41 13.84 13.92
CA LEU A 7 -4.21 12.85 14.98
C LEU A 7 -5.22 13.01 16.11
N LYS A 8 -5.45 14.24 16.56
CA LYS A 8 -6.39 14.50 17.66
C LYS A 8 -7.79 13.98 17.32
N ASN A 9 -8.26 14.28 16.11
CA ASN A 9 -9.56 13.84 15.64
C ASN A 9 -9.63 12.32 15.52
N TYR A 10 -8.57 11.69 15.02
CA TYR A 10 -8.48 10.25 14.93
C TYR A 10 -8.59 9.59 16.30
N VAL A 11 -7.83 10.10 17.29
CA VAL A 11 -7.86 9.57 18.66
C VAL A 11 -9.24 9.73 19.28
N GLU A 12 -9.88 10.88 19.08
CA GLU A 12 -11.25 11.11 19.56
C GLU A 12 -12.23 10.08 18.98
N LEU A 13 -12.12 9.78 17.69
CA LEU A 13 -12.96 8.79 17.04
C LEU A 13 -12.70 7.38 17.57
N LEU A 14 -11.43 7.02 17.81
CA LEU A 14 -11.08 5.71 18.36
C LEU A 14 -11.68 5.48 19.75
N ASN A 15 -11.84 6.55 20.53
CA ASN A 15 -12.36 6.46 21.89
C ASN A 15 -13.87 6.67 21.98
N LYS A 16 -14.53 6.96 20.88
CA LYS A 16 -15.97 7.21 20.85
C LYS A 16 -16.72 5.89 20.93
N GLN A 17 -17.71 5.81 21.83
CA GLN A 17 -18.48 4.57 22.02
C GLN A 17 -19.50 4.31 20.92
N ASP A 18 -20.20 5.36 20.47
CA ASP A 18 -21.21 5.25 19.43
C ASP A 18 -20.73 5.98 18.18
N LEU A 19 -20.38 5.22 17.15
CA LEU A 19 -19.89 5.80 15.89
C LEU A 19 -21.02 5.92 14.88
N ALA A 20 -21.26 7.13 14.42
CA ALA A 20 -22.12 7.37 13.28
C ALA A 20 -21.44 6.81 12.01
N GLU A 21 -22.18 6.60 10.94
CA GLU A 21 -21.64 6.11 9.68
C GLU A 21 -20.52 7.01 9.17
N THR A 22 -20.68 8.34 9.29
CA THR A 22 -19.64 9.31 8.89
C THR A 22 -18.38 9.17 9.73
N ASP A 23 -18.52 8.89 11.04
CA ASP A 23 -17.37 8.66 11.93
C ASP A 23 -16.60 7.41 11.52
N GLN A 24 -17.32 6.34 11.15
CA GLN A 24 -16.71 5.09 10.70
C GLN A 24 -15.92 5.30 9.41
N LEU A 25 -16.47 6.07 8.47
CA LEU A 25 -15.78 6.40 7.23
C LEU A 25 -14.52 7.22 7.49
N GLN A 26 -14.57 8.16 8.43
CA GLN A 26 -13.39 8.95 8.80
C GLN A 26 -12.30 8.08 9.43
N LEU A 27 -12.68 7.14 10.30
CA LEU A 27 -11.72 6.20 10.89
C LEU A 27 -11.02 5.37 9.82
N LEU A 28 -11.78 4.86 8.85
CA LEU A 28 -11.21 4.10 7.75
C LEU A 28 -10.24 4.95 6.92
N SER A 29 -10.61 6.20 6.65
CA SER A 29 -9.77 7.13 5.89
C SER A 29 -8.46 7.43 6.62
N TYR A 30 -8.53 7.72 7.92
CA TYR A 30 -7.34 8.01 8.71
C TYR A 30 -6.44 6.77 8.84
N GLY A 31 -7.05 5.60 9.06
CA GLY A 31 -6.30 4.35 9.13
C GLY A 31 -5.59 4.04 7.83
N ALA A 32 -6.25 4.30 6.70
CA ALA A 32 -5.65 4.12 5.38
C ALA A 32 -4.44 5.03 5.16
N LEU A 33 -4.48 6.26 5.70
CA LEU A 33 -3.33 7.17 5.61
C LEU A 33 -2.12 6.62 6.35
N VAL A 34 -2.32 5.99 7.50
CA VAL A 34 -1.23 5.35 8.24
C VAL A 34 -0.61 4.23 7.40
N GLU A 35 -1.43 3.37 6.82
CA GLU A 35 -0.98 2.26 5.98
C GLU A 35 -0.22 2.77 4.76
N ARG A 36 -0.74 3.78 4.11
CA ARG A 36 -0.12 4.38 2.92
C ARG A 36 1.23 4.99 3.26
N GLN A 37 1.33 5.67 4.40
CA GLN A 37 2.60 6.26 4.83
C GLN A 37 3.65 5.19 5.08
N ILE A 38 3.28 4.07 5.70
CA ILE A 38 4.22 2.97 5.97
C ILE A 38 4.77 2.41 4.66
N SER A 39 3.90 2.11 3.71
CA SER A 39 4.33 1.59 2.40
C SER A 39 5.17 2.61 1.65
N TYR A 40 4.77 3.88 1.69
CA TYR A 40 5.51 4.95 1.03
C TYR A 40 6.91 5.13 1.63
N ASN A 41 7.06 4.96 2.95
CA ASN A 41 8.36 5.01 3.60
C ASN A 41 9.29 3.87 3.13
N ARG A 42 8.72 2.79 2.61
CA ARG A 42 9.45 1.63 2.07
C ARG A 42 9.50 1.64 0.55
N LYS A 43 9.22 2.76 -0.08
CA LYS A 43 9.11 2.84 -1.55
C LYS A 43 10.35 2.32 -2.27
N GLU A 44 11.54 2.58 -1.75
CA GLU A 44 12.77 2.10 -2.39
C GLU A 44 12.86 0.58 -2.41
N GLU A 45 12.37 -0.09 -1.37
CA GLU A 45 12.33 -1.54 -1.32
C GLU A 45 11.35 -2.12 -2.34
N TYR A 46 10.17 -1.49 -2.47
CA TYR A 46 9.19 -1.89 -3.48
C TYR A 46 9.74 -1.67 -4.89
N PHE A 47 10.40 -0.55 -5.11
CA PHE A 47 10.98 -0.23 -6.41
C PHE A 47 12.07 -1.23 -6.79
N SER A 48 12.93 -1.60 -5.84
CA SER A 48 13.96 -2.60 -6.07
C SER A 48 13.36 -3.94 -6.49
N LEU A 49 12.30 -4.35 -5.81
CA LEU A 49 11.61 -5.60 -6.12
C LEU A 49 11.00 -5.56 -7.53
N ILE A 50 10.35 -4.45 -7.89
CA ILE A 50 9.75 -4.28 -9.21
C ILE A 50 10.84 -4.33 -10.29
N LYS A 51 11.96 -3.63 -10.07
CA LYS A 51 13.06 -3.62 -11.02
C LYS A 51 13.66 -5.01 -11.23
N GLU A 52 13.81 -5.79 -10.15
CA GLU A 52 14.30 -7.17 -10.27
C GLU A 52 13.37 -8.03 -11.12
N TYR A 53 12.07 -7.86 -10.93
CA TYR A 53 11.09 -8.60 -11.71
C TYR A 53 11.13 -8.19 -13.19
N LEU A 54 11.12 -6.89 -13.46
CA LEU A 54 11.14 -6.39 -14.84
C LEU A 54 12.45 -6.73 -15.56
N ALA A 55 13.55 -6.85 -14.82
CA ALA A 55 14.84 -7.27 -15.37
C ALA A 55 14.96 -8.79 -15.49
N LYS A 56 13.91 -9.54 -15.18
CA LYS A 56 13.86 -11.01 -15.25
C LYS A 56 14.84 -11.70 -14.30
N LYS A 57 15.23 -11.03 -13.21
CA LYS A 57 16.11 -11.61 -12.21
C LYS A 57 15.38 -12.57 -11.27
N ILE A 58 14.07 -12.38 -11.13
CA ILE A 58 13.20 -13.26 -10.35
C ILE A 58 11.99 -13.62 -11.20
N ASN A 59 11.40 -14.79 -10.94
CA ASN A 59 10.23 -15.23 -11.68
C ASN A 59 8.96 -14.59 -11.11
N PRO A 60 7.82 -14.65 -11.85
CA PRO A 60 6.58 -14.02 -11.40
C PRO A 60 6.09 -14.52 -10.06
N SER A 61 6.21 -15.82 -9.79
CA SER A 61 5.76 -16.41 -8.54
C SER A 61 6.58 -15.86 -7.35
N THR A 62 7.89 -15.78 -7.52
CA THR A 62 8.79 -15.22 -6.51
C THR A 62 8.47 -13.75 -6.26
N PHE A 63 8.25 -12.99 -7.33
CA PHE A 63 7.88 -11.57 -7.22
C PHE A 63 6.60 -11.40 -6.42
N ARG A 64 5.54 -12.12 -6.79
CA ARG A 64 4.25 -12.02 -6.09
C ARG A 64 4.38 -12.40 -4.62
N GLY A 65 5.12 -13.48 -4.33
CA GLY A 65 5.32 -13.93 -2.96
C GLY A 65 6.02 -12.88 -2.10
N LYS A 66 7.09 -12.29 -2.63
CA LYS A 66 7.83 -11.24 -1.92
C LYS A 66 7.00 -9.98 -1.74
N PHE A 67 6.26 -9.58 -2.78
CA PHE A 67 5.41 -8.41 -2.74
C PHE A 67 4.31 -8.56 -1.67
N LEU A 68 3.61 -9.68 -1.69
CA LEU A 68 2.54 -9.92 -0.73
C LEU A 68 3.07 -10.01 0.70
N LYS A 69 4.27 -10.55 0.87
CA LYS A 69 4.92 -10.58 2.19
C LYS A 69 5.22 -9.17 2.70
N MET A 70 5.71 -8.29 1.82
CA MET A 70 5.96 -6.89 2.17
C MET A 70 4.67 -6.19 2.56
N GLN A 71 3.59 -6.41 1.79
CA GLN A 71 2.28 -5.83 2.11
C GLN A 71 1.75 -6.32 3.45
N LYS A 72 1.93 -7.59 3.74
CA LYS A 72 1.53 -8.15 5.03
C LYS A 72 2.31 -7.53 6.18
N GLN A 73 3.63 -7.35 6.01
CA GLN A 73 4.47 -6.69 7.01
C GLN A 73 4.03 -5.25 7.25
N ASP A 74 3.71 -4.53 6.18
CA ASP A 74 3.25 -3.15 6.29
C ASP A 74 1.90 -3.06 7.02
N ASP A 75 1.02 -4.00 6.72
CA ASP A 75 -0.29 -4.08 7.37
C ASP A 75 -0.14 -4.37 8.88
N GLU A 76 0.73 -5.30 9.23
CA GLU A 76 1.02 -5.62 10.62
C GLU A 76 1.62 -4.42 11.36
N THR A 77 2.55 -3.71 10.72
CA THR A 77 3.15 -2.50 11.29
C THR A 77 2.10 -1.42 11.49
N ALA A 78 1.22 -1.23 10.51
CA ALA A 78 0.13 -0.26 10.63
C ALA A 78 -0.80 -0.61 11.78
N GLN A 79 -1.11 -1.88 11.94
CA GLN A 79 -2.00 -2.32 13.02
C GLN A 79 -1.40 -2.04 14.40
N ILE A 80 -0.11 -2.32 14.56
CA ILE A 80 0.61 -2.05 15.81
C ILE A 80 0.58 -0.55 16.13
N ILE A 81 0.85 0.29 15.13
CA ILE A 81 0.87 1.74 15.33
C ILE A 81 -0.54 2.25 15.67
N LYS A 82 -1.55 1.78 14.97
CA LYS A 82 -2.95 2.22 15.21
C LYS A 82 -3.46 1.83 16.58
N GLU A 83 -2.95 0.74 17.16
CA GLU A 83 -3.37 0.25 18.47
C GLU A 83 -2.55 0.81 19.61
N ASP A 84 -1.43 1.47 19.33
CA ASP A 84 -0.54 2.02 20.37
C ASP A 84 -0.53 3.55 20.27
N PHE A 85 -1.18 4.19 21.25
CA PHE A 85 -1.31 5.64 21.29
C PHE A 85 0.04 6.34 21.25
N GLU A 86 1.04 5.84 21.97
CA GLU A 86 2.36 6.45 22.00
C GLU A 86 3.04 6.40 20.63
N GLN A 87 3.00 5.25 19.96
CA GLN A 87 3.55 5.12 18.62
C GLN A 87 2.78 5.98 17.62
N LEU A 88 1.46 6.00 17.72
CA LEU A 88 0.61 6.79 16.84
C LEU A 88 0.90 8.29 17.00
N SER A 89 1.10 8.77 18.25
CA SER A 89 1.41 10.17 18.51
C SER A 89 2.73 10.61 17.89
N ASN A 90 3.66 9.69 17.76
CA ASN A 90 4.98 9.97 17.20
C ASN A 90 5.09 9.63 15.70
N PHE A 91 4.02 9.12 15.12
CA PHE A 91 4.02 8.74 13.70
C PHE A 91 3.67 9.93 12.84
N SER A 92 4.56 10.25 11.89
CA SER A 92 4.34 11.37 10.97
C SER A 92 3.64 10.92 9.70
N ILE A 93 2.62 11.67 9.30
CA ILE A 93 1.95 11.50 8.02
C ILE A 93 2.33 12.72 7.17
N ASP A 94 3.28 12.54 6.27
CA ASP A 94 3.82 13.62 5.44
C ASP A 94 3.91 13.21 3.97
N LEU A 95 2.84 12.61 3.46
CA LEU A 95 2.77 12.13 2.08
C LEU A 95 2.97 13.26 1.08
N GLU A 96 3.80 13.00 0.09
CA GLU A 96 4.13 13.95 -0.96
C GLU A 96 3.22 13.75 -2.18
N LEU A 97 3.37 14.61 -3.19
CA LEU A 97 2.59 14.53 -4.41
C LEU A 97 2.76 13.20 -5.14
N GLU A 98 3.94 12.59 -5.01
CA GLU A 98 4.24 11.30 -5.64
C GLU A 98 3.54 10.12 -4.97
N GLU A 99 3.00 10.31 -3.77
CA GLU A 99 2.34 9.23 -3.03
C GLU A 99 1.12 8.70 -3.79
N GLY A 100 0.35 9.57 -4.44
CA GLY A 100 -0.80 9.15 -5.21
C GLY A 100 -0.45 8.13 -6.30
N PRO A 101 0.48 8.46 -7.21
CA PRO A 101 0.94 7.50 -8.22
C PRO A 101 1.55 6.24 -7.61
N PHE A 102 2.30 6.37 -6.51
CA PHE A 102 2.87 5.22 -5.80
C PHE A 102 1.79 4.29 -5.27
N SER A 103 0.76 4.84 -4.62
CA SER A 103 -0.35 4.06 -4.09
C SER A 103 -1.12 3.33 -5.18
N LEU A 104 -1.32 3.98 -6.33
CA LEU A 104 -1.99 3.34 -7.47
C LEU A 104 -1.17 2.17 -8.00
N LEU A 105 0.14 2.34 -8.09
CA LEU A 105 1.05 1.27 -8.53
C LEU A 105 0.98 0.08 -7.58
N ILE A 106 1.07 0.33 -6.28
CA ILE A 106 1.01 -0.72 -5.25
C ILE A 106 -0.34 -1.45 -5.31
N TYR A 107 -1.44 -0.71 -5.42
CA TYR A 107 -2.77 -1.28 -5.52
C TYR A 107 -2.91 -2.19 -6.75
N LEU A 108 -2.41 -1.72 -7.90
CA LEU A 108 -2.45 -2.51 -9.14
C LEU A 108 -1.72 -3.84 -8.98
N ILE A 109 -0.52 -3.80 -8.41
CA ILE A 109 0.28 -5.01 -8.20
C ILE A 109 -0.40 -5.95 -7.21
N TYR A 110 -0.91 -5.40 -6.12
CA TYR A 110 -1.60 -6.18 -5.09
C TYR A 110 -2.84 -6.88 -5.67
N ASP A 111 -3.69 -6.12 -6.37
CA ASP A 111 -4.92 -6.64 -6.93
C ASP A 111 -4.65 -7.78 -7.91
N ASN A 112 -3.71 -7.57 -8.82
CA ASN A 112 -3.35 -8.58 -9.81
C ASN A 112 -2.67 -9.80 -9.17
N SER A 113 -1.87 -9.59 -8.13
CA SER A 113 -1.24 -10.68 -7.40
C SER A 113 -2.26 -11.55 -6.69
N MET A 114 -3.27 -10.93 -6.08
CA MET A 114 -4.34 -11.66 -5.41
C MET A 114 -5.19 -12.44 -6.41
N LEU A 115 -5.49 -11.87 -7.56
CA LEU A 115 -6.22 -12.57 -8.62
C LEU A 115 -5.45 -13.81 -9.08
N ALA A 116 -4.15 -13.71 -9.24
CA ALA A 116 -3.32 -14.85 -9.66
C ALA A 116 -3.30 -15.94 -8.60
N VAL A 117 -3.30 -15.59 -7.32
CA VAL A 117 -3.30 -16.54 -6.22
C VAL A 117 -4.66 -17.24 -6.10
N GLU A 118 -5.76 -16.48 -6.20
CA GLU A 118 -7.12 -17.02 -6.01
C GLU A 118 -7.62 -17.83 -7.19
N PHE A 119 -7.38 -17.37 -8.41
CA PHE A 119 -8.01 -17.94 -9.61
C PHE A 119 -7.04 -18.65 -10.53
N GLY A 120 -5.74 -18.51 -10.29
CA GLY A 120 -4.74 -19.11 -11.14
C GLY A 120 -4.61 -18.41 -12.49
N PRO A 121 -3.69 -18.90 -13.35
CA PRO A 121 -3.42 -18.24 -14.62
C PRO A 121 -4.52 -18.38 -15.67
N GLU A 122 -5.42 -19.35 -15.51
CA GLU A 122 -6.51 -19.56 -16.47
C GLU A 122 -7.69 -18.64 -16.25
N ASP A 123 -8.03 -18.37 -14.97
CA ASP A 123 -9.22 -17.62 -14.61
C ASP A 123 -8.89 -16.20 -14.13
N GLY A 124 -7.62 -15.89 -13.96
CA GLY A 124 -7.15 -14.59 -13.58
C GLY A 124 -6.44 -13.89 -14.74
N ILE A 125 -5.52 -13.02 -14.41
CA ILE A 125 -4.69 -12.35 -15.40
C ILE A 125 -3.51 -13.26 -15.75
N SER A 126 -3.15 -13.35 -17.03
CA SER A 126 -1.97 -14.11 -17.46
C SER A 126 -0.69 -13.44 -16.95
N GLU A 127 0.41 -14.22 -16.88
CA GLU A 127 1.69 -13.67 -16.43
C GLU A 127 2.22 -12.59 -17.36
N ASP A 128 2.01 -12.73 -18.66
CA ASP A 128 2.41 -11.71 -19.63
C ASP A 128 1.61 -10.42 -19.43
N GLU A 129 0.30 -10.54 -19.25
CA GLU A 129 -0.55 -9.38 -18.98
C GLU A 129 -0.17 -8.71 -17.66
N PHE A 130 0.14 -9.50 -16.64
CA PHE A 130 0.57 -8.99 -15.35
C PHE A 130 1.86 -8.17 -15.49
N LYS A 131 2.85 -8.72 -16.20
CA LYS A 131 4.11 -8.05 -16.43
C LYS A 131 3.93 -6.75 -17.20
N VAL A 132 3.14 -6.78 -18.28
CA VAL A 132 2.87 -5.59 -19.10
C VAL A 132 2.16 -4.51 -18.26
N SER A 133 1.20 -4.91 -17.44
CA SER A 133 0.50 -3.98 -16.56
C SER A 133 1.44 -3.28 -15.59
N ILE A 134 2.38 -4.04 -15.02
CA ILE A 134 3.37 -3.48 -14.09
C ILE A 134 4.33 -2.56 -14.82
N GLU A 135 4.83 -2.96 -15.99
CA GLU A 135 5.73 -2.13 -16.78
C GLU A 135 5.09 -0.79 -17.13
N ASN A 136 3.84 -0.82 -17.57
CA ASN A 136 3.12 0.39 -17.95
C ASN A 136 2.89 1.31 -16.76
N ALA A 137 2.43 0.74 -15.65
CA ALA A 137 2.16 1.53 -14.45
C ALA A 137 3.44 2.13 -13.88
N PHE A 138 4.52 1.35 -13.86
CA PHE A 138 5.82 1.78 -13.36
C PHE A 138 6.39 2.91 -14.22
N SER A 139 6.35 2.75 -15.53
CA SER A 139 6.84 3.77 -16.46
C SER A 139 6.02 5.04 -16.42
N ASN A 140 4.70 4.90 -16.31
CA ASN A 140 3.79 6.04 -16.31
C ASN A 140 3.72 6.76 -14.97
N SER A 141 4.20 6.15 -13.91
CA SER A 141 4.14 6.76 -12.57
C SER A 141 5.09 7.94 -12.40
N LYS A 142 6.13 8.02 -13.25
CA LYS A 142 7.16 9.06 -13.19
C LYS A 142 7.94 9.06 -11.87
N LEU A 143 7.93 7.93 -11.16
CA LEU A 143 8.60 7.80 -9.87
C LEU A 143 10.10 7.56 -10.00
N PHE A 144 10.56 7.26 -11.22
CA PHE A 144 11.96 6.93 -11.49
C PHE A 144 12.47 7.74 -12.66
N LYS A 145 13.13 8.77 -12.35
CA LYS A 145 13.85 9.55 -13.35
C LYS A 145 15.29 9.72 -12.91
#